data_a9264f7af58235f443c0e5e48764f307
#
_entry.id   a9264f7af58235f443c0e5e48764f307
#
_cell.length_a   1.000
_cell.length_b   1.000
_cell.length_c   1.000
_cell.angle_alpha   90.00
_cell.angle_beta   90.00
_cell.angle_gamma   90.00
#
_symmetry.space_group_name_H-M   'P 1'
#
loop_
_entity.id
_entity.type
_entity.pdbx_description
1 polymer ?
#
loop_
_entity_poly.entity_id
_entity_poly.type
_entity_poly.pdbx_seq_one_letter_code
_entity_poly.pdbx_strand_id
1 'polypeptide(L)'
;MSQGKRHPFLARYYLILLVCGWIAIAILPLGAQDSYNAALSLFWDGRRLEMAETRQAESQLAFQRSLAMTDRLLAADPSNPDLQTLKTWNLFRLHRYVDTVVYAQSVLNTRQDHRILETMAEALFFLNKNEEALSAFSRYFAIAPESDDRRSSAYYYVGEIYFKIKKYEHADIAFSTAVALEKNMYYWWYRLGLVKEVLGQYRRAYEAFNTSLSLKSNFKPALEARERVKAKSSL
;
A
#
# COMPACT_ATOMS: atom_id res chain seq x y z
N MET A 1 -72.87 -41.58 -4.29
CA MET A 1 -72.63 -40.22 -4.78
C MET A 1 -72.26 -39.37 -3.59
N SER A 2 -70.97 -39.05 -3.36
CA SER A 2 -70.51 -38.10 -2.34
C SER A 2 -69.36 -37.30 -2.95
N GLN A 3 -69.62 -36.04 -3.21
CA GLN A 3 -68.64 -35.11 -3.73
C GLN A 3 -67.70 -34.64 -2.61
N GLY A 4 -66.43 -34.87 -2.75
CA GLY A 4 -65.39 -34.35 -1.86
C GLY A 4 -65.18 -32.88 -2.12
N LYS A 5 -65.45 -32.05 -1.12
CA LYS A 5 -65.10 -30.60 -1.08
C LYS A 5 -63.60 -30.44 -0.95
N ARG A 6 -62.95 -29.90 -2.00
CA ARG A 6 -61.53 -29.45 -1.92
C ARG A 6 -61.49 -28.12 -1.19
N HIS A 7 -60.73 -28.05 -0.10
CA HIS A 7 -60.49 -26.86 0.68
C HIS A 7 -59.51 -25.90 -0.03
N PRO A 8 -59.89 -24.66 -0.36
CA PRO A 8 -59.03 -23.72 -1.07
C PRO A 8 -57.99 -23.04 -0.16
N PHE A 9 -57.88 -23.43 1.12
CA PHE A 9 -57.00 -22.74 2.08
C PHE A 9 -55.53 -23.11 2.00
N LEU A 10 -55.19 -24.30 1.54
CA LEU A 10 -53.79 -24.78 1.52
C LEU A 10 -52.97 -24.18 0.35
N ALA A 11 -53.58 -23.80 -0.74
CA ALA A 11 -52.90 -23.22 -1.89
C ALA A 11 -52.40 -21.79 -1.64
N ARG A 12 -53.06 -21.05 -0.72
CA ARG A 12 -52.66 -19.68 -0.36
C ARG A 12 -51.42 -19.61 0.54
N TYR A 13 -51.19 -20.59 1.39
CA TYR A 13 -50.04 -20.65 2.28
C TYR A 13 -48.76 -20.98 1.55
N TYR A 14 -48.81 -21.85 0.54
CA TYR A 14 -47.63 -22.16 -0.28
C TYR A 14 -47.16 -21.01 -1.16
N LEU A 15 -48.09 -20.17 -1.64
CA LEU A 15 -47.75 -19.00 -2.43
C LEU A 15 -47.11 -17.90 -1.58
N ILE A 16 -47.51 -17.74 -0.32
CA ILE A 16 -46.93 -16.75 0.64
C ILE A 16 -45.52 -17.20 1.08
N LEU A 17 -45.27 -18.49 1.27
CA LEU A 17 -43.95 -19.02 1.62
C LEU A 17 -42.94 -18.93 0.49
N LEU A 18 -43.39 -19.09 -0.79
CA LEU A 18 -42.53 -18.92 -1.96
C LEU A 18 -42.17 -17.42 -2.19
N VAL A 19 -43.09 -16.52 -1.98
CA VAL A 19 -42.81 -15.06 -2.12
C VAL A 19 -41.91 -14.58 -0.99
N CYS A 20 -42.06 -15.02 0.24
CA CYS A 20 -41.16 -14.68 1.32
C CYS A 20 -39.76 -15.27 1.16
N GLY A 21 -39.63 -16.48 0.57
CA GLY A 21 -38.34 -17.11 0.26
C GLY A 21 -37.56 -16.39 -0.83
N TRP A 22 -38.24 -15.80 -1.81
CA TRP A 22 -37.59 -15.03 -2.88
C TRP A 22 -37.23 -13.60 -2.49
N ILE A 23 -37.97 -13.01 -1.51
CA ILE A 23 -37.64 -11.69 -0.98
C ILE A 23 -36.41 -11.74 -0.06
N ALA A 24 -36.14 -12.87 0.61
CA ALA A 24 -34.96 -13.05 1.44
C ALA A 24 -33.65 -13.19 0.63
N ILE A 25 -33.71 -13.59 -0.66
CA ILE A 25 -32.54 -13.72 -1.56
C ILE A 25 -32.20 -12.40 -2.25
N ALA A 26 -33.12 -11.43 -2.30
CA ALA A 26 -32.93 -10.15 -3.00
C ALA A 26 -32.44 -8.99 -2.12
N ILE A 27 -32.18 -9.23 -0.82
CA ILE A 27 -31.74 -8.17 0.13
C ILE A 27 -30.29 -8.40 0.61
N LEU A 28 -29.43 -8.96 -0.22
CA LEU A 28 -27.99 -8.99 -0.06
C LEU A 28 -27.33 -8.53 -1.36
N PRO A 29 -26.47 -7.62 -1.42
CA PRO A 29 -25.88 -6.56 -0.57
C PRO A 29 -25.52 -5.28 -1.34
N LEU A 30 -26.47 -4.49 -1.76
CA LEU A 30 -26.16 -3.13 -2.22
C LEU A 30 -25.48 -2.31 -1.11
N GLY A 31 -25.84 -2.56 0.17
CA GLY A 31 -25.29 -1.83 1.30
C GLY A 31 -23.85 -2.18 1.67
N ALA A 32 -23.36 -3.40 1.38
CA ALA A 32 -21.99 -3.79 1.71
C ALA A 32 -20.97 -3.19 0.72
N GLN A 33 -21.30 -3.16 -0.58
CA GLN A 33 -20.45 -2.53 -1.60
C GLN A 33 -20.40 -1.02 -1.44
N ASP A 34 -21.57 -0.39 -1.19
CA ASP A 34 -21.64 1.03 -0.92
C ASP A 34 -20.86 1.41 0.33
N SER A 35 -20.90 0.59 1.36
CA SER A 35 -20.15 0.81 2.60
C SER A 35 -18.64 0.59 2.43
N TYR A 36 -18.20 -0.39 1.62
CA TYR A 36 -16.79 -0.55 1.23
C TYR A 36 -16.31 0.68 0.44
N ASN A 37 -17.06 1.10 -0.57
CA ASN A 37 -16.73 2.28 -1.37
C ASN A 37 -16.66 3.55 -0.51
N ALA A 38 -17.54 3.69 0.48
CA ALA A 38 -17.50 4.80 1.42
C ALA A 38 -16.24 4.76 2.30
N ALA A 39 -15.86 3.58 2.83
CA ALA A 39 -14.63 3.41 3.59
C ALA A 39 -13.38 3.69 2.73
N LEU A 40 -13.37 3.20 1.50
CA LEU A 40 -12.30 3.43 0.53
C LEU A 40 -12.19 4.90 0.13
N SER A 41 -13.33 5.59 -0.06
CA SER A 41 -13.35 7.05 -0.33
C SER A 41 -12.71 7.83 0.81
N LEU A 42 -13.01 7.52 2.07
CA LEU A 42 -12.38 8.14 3.24
C LEU A 42 -10.86 7.90 3.25
N PHE A 43 -10.41 6.70 2.86
CA PHE A 43 -8.97 6.41 2.73
C PHE A 43 -8.31 7.32 1.68
N TRP A 44 -8.91 7.44 0.50
CA TRP A 44 -8.37 8.30 -0.56
C TRP A 44 -8.45 9.78 -0.22
N ASP A 45 -9.47 10.22 0.53
CA ASP A 45 -9.52 11.57 1.08
C ASP A 45 -8.34 11.82 2.03
N GLY A 46 -8.06 10.87 2.92
CA GLY A 46 -6.88 10.90 3.78
C GLY A 46 -5.58 11.01 2.98
N ARG A 47 -5.42 10.19 1.93
CA ARG A 47 -4.26 10.23 1.03
C ARG A 47 -4.09 11.58 0.32
N ARG A 48 -5.17 12.18 -0.14
CA ARG A 48 -5.15 13.50 -0.78
C ARG A 48 -4.76 14.59 0.21
N LEU A 49 -5.27 14.53 1.44
CA LEU A 49 -4.96 15.47 2.51
C LEU A 49 -3.51 15.33 3.01
N GLU A 50 -2.97 14.12 3.01
CA GLU A 50 -1.57 13.83 3.39
C GLU A 50 -0.56 14.57 2.50
N MET A 51 -0.89 14.81 1.23
CA MET A 51 -0.05 15.57 0.30
C MET A 51 -0.01 17.08 0.62
N ALA A 52 -0.97 17.57 1.40
CA ALA A 52 -1.02 18.95 1.85
C ALA A 52 -0.37 19.05 3.24
N GLU A 53 0.85 19.60 3.32
CA GLU A 53 1.65 19.67 4.56
C GLU A 53 0.89 20.28 5.75
N THR A 54 -0.06 21.18 5.50
CA THR A 54 -0.85 21.88 6.52
C THR A 54 -2.09 21.11 7.01
N ARG A 55 -2.42 19.97 6.43
CA ARG A 55 -3.67 19.23 6.69
C ARG A 55 -3.47 17.83 7.29
N GLN A 56 -2.38 17.61 7.99
CA GLN A 56 -2.03 16.32 8.56
C GLN A 56 -3.07 15.79 9.57
N ALA A 57 -3.62 16.67 10.41
CA ALA A 57 -4.66 16.27 11.38
C ALA A 57 -5.94 15.77 10.68
N GLU A 58 -6.35 16.43 9.61
CA GLU A 58 -7.52 16.03 8.83
C GLU A 58 -7.28 14.71 8.09
N SER A 59 -6.07 14.51 7.56
CA SER A 59 -5.64 13.27 6.95
C SER A 59 -5.74 12.11 7.95
N GLN A 60 -5.18 12.27 9.15
CA GLN A 60 -5.25 11.26 10.21
C GLN A 60 -6.70 10.94 10.60
N LEU A 61 -7.57 11.95 10.72
CA LEU A 61 -8.98 11.74 11.03
C LEU A 61 -9.69 10.95 9.91
N ALA A 62 -9.38 11.21 8.65
CA ALA A 62 -9.96 10.47 7.52
C ALA A 62 -9.55 8.99 7.56
N PHE A 63 -8.27 8.68 7.82
CA PHE A 63 -7.82 7.29 7.98
C PHE A 63 -8.46 6.60 9.20
N GLN A 64 -8.64 7.30 10.33
CA GLN A 64 -9.33 6.74 11.50
C GLN A 64 -10.79 6.39 11.18
N ARG A 65 -11.51 7.28 10.47
CA ARG A 65 -12.90 7.03 10.05
C ARG A 65 -12.98 5.86 9.07
N SER A 66 -12.08 5.80 8.10
CA SER A 66 -11.97 4.66 7.17
C SER A 66 -11.71 3.36 7.92
N LEU A 67 -10.78 3.34 8.87
CA LEU A 67 -10.46 2.15 9.68
C LEU A 67 -11.68 1.68 10.49
N ALA A 68 -12.36 2.61 11.19
CA ALA A 68 -13.53 2.27 11.99
C ALA A 68 -14.69 1.71 11.17
N MET A 69 -14.87 2.19 9.92
CA MET A 69 -15.87 1.65 9.00
C MET A 69 -15.44 0.27 8.49
N THR A 70 -14.16 0.13 8.11
CA THR A 70 -13.59 -1.15 7.66
C THR A 70 -13.69 -2.24 8.74
N ASP A 71 -13.43 -1.90 10.01
CA ASP A 71 -13.56 -2.85 11.12
C ASP A 71 -14.99 -3.33 11.32
N ARG A 72 -15.99 -2.46 11.16
CA ARG A 72 -17.42 -2.86 11.22
C ARG A 72 -17.79 -3.80 10.07
N LEU A 73 -17.29 -3.54 8.87
CA LEU A 73 -17.54 -4.39 7.70
C LEU A 73 -16.86 -5.76 7.84
N LEU A 74 -15.64 -5.80 8.37
CA LEU A 74 -14.91 -7.03 8.65
C LEU A 74 -15.56 -7.86 9.77
N ALA A 75 -16.31 -7.24 10.69
CA ALA A 75 -17.09 -7.99 11.68
C ALA A 75 -18.21 -8.81 11.02
N ALA A 76 -18.75 -8.36 9.89
CA ALA A 76 -19.76 -9.09 9.12
C ALA A 76 -19.15 -10.06 8.09
N ASP A 77 -18.01 -9.72 7.49
CA ASP A 77 -17.28 -10.53 6.51
C ASP A 77 -15.76 -10.51 6.81
N PRO A 78 -15.29 -11.32 7.78
CA PRO A 78 -13.90 -11.33 8.20
C PRO A 78 -12.90 -11.78 7.11
N SER A 79 -13.37 -12.51 6.11
CA SER A 79 -12.53 -13.08 5.04
C SER A 79 -12.43 -12.19 3.80
N ASN A 80 -13.13 -11.08 3.75
CA ASN A 80 -13.16 -10.18 2.59
C ASN A 80 -11.75 -9.62 2.25
N PRO A 81 -11.20 -9.96 1.09
CA PRO A 81 -9.81 -9.63 0.76
C PRO A 81 -9.57 -8.13 0.61
N ASP A 82 -10.55 -7.38 0.11
CA ASP A 82 -10.39 -5.94 -0.11
C ASP A 82 -10.53 -5.15 1.19
N LEU A 83 -11.41 -5.58 2.09
CA LEU A 83 -11.50 -5.02 3.44
C LEU A 83 -10.25 -5.31 4.27
N GLN A 84 -9.68 -6.52 4.16
CA GLN A 84 -8.42 -6.86 4.84
C GLN A 84 -7.27 -5.98 4.33
N THR A 85 -7.21 -5.75 3.02
CA THR A 85 -6.22 -4.86 2.42
C THR A 85 -6.42 -3.42 2.90
N LEU A 86 -7.65 -2.92 2.86
CA LEU A 86 -7.98 -1.55 3.30
C LEU A 86 -7.66 -1.33 4.78
N LYS A 87 -7.92 -2.34 5.65
CA LYS A 87 -7.50 -2.28 7.06
C LYS A 87 -5.99 -2.18 7.20
N THR A 88 -5.25 -3.00 6.46
CA THR A 88 -3.77 -2.97 6.48
C THR A 88 -3.24 -1.59 6.07
N TRP A 89 -3.79 -1.01 5.00
CA TRP A 89 -3.43 0.33 4.54
C TRP A 89 -3.75 1.43 5.56
N ASN A 90 -4.93 1.39 6.19
CA ASN A 90 -5.30 2.36 7.21
C ASN A 90 -4.37 2.30 8.42
N LEU A 91 -4.07 1.09 8.94
CA LEU A 91 -3.15 0.91 10.05
C LEU A 91 -1.77 1.50 9.72
N PHE A 92 -1.27 1.24 8.52
CA PHE A 92 0.01 1.77 8.06
C PHE A 92 0.00 3.32 7.98
N ARG A 93 -1.03 3.92 7.39
CA ARG A 93 -1.16 5.39 7.28
C ARG A 93 -1.38 6.08 8.62
N LEU A 94 -1.89 5.38 9.60
CA LEU A 94 -1.99 5.83 10.99
C LEU A 94 -0.67 5.64 11.77
N HIS A 95 0.43 5.25 11.10
CA HIS A 95 1.73 4.93 11.70
C HIS A 95 1.69 3.83 12.76
N ARG A 96 0.64 2.99 12.75
CA ARG A 96 0.48 1.85 13.64
C ARG A 96 1.25 0.64 13.08
N TYR A 97 2.56 0.80 12.90
CA TYR A 97 3.38 -0.18 12.17
C TYR A 97 3.40 -1.56 12.81
N VAL A 98 3.42 -1.65 14.15
CA VAL A 98 3.34 -2.94 14.84
C VAL A 98 2.02 -3.63 14.54
N ASP A 99 0.89 -2.91 14.65
CA ASP A 99 -0.43 -3.45 14.36
C ASP A 99 -0.57 -3.84 12.88
N THR A 100 0.04 -3.05 11.98
CA THR A 100 0.11 -3.36 10.55
C THR A 100 0.78 -4.72 10.32
N VAL A 101 1.95 -4.95 10.91
CA VAL A 101 2.69 -6.21 10.76
C VAL A 101 1.92 -7.39 11.34
N VAL A 102 1.39 -7.24 12.56
CA VAL A 102 0.63 -8.31 13.23
C VAL A 102 -0.61 -8.68 12.42
N TYR A 103 -1.39 -7.68 11.97
CA TYR A 103 -2.59 -7.93 11.18
C TYR A 103 -2.26 -8.51 9.80
N ALA A 104 -1.30 -7.92 9.09
CA ALA A 104 -0.85 -8.43 7.79
C ALA A 104 -0.39 -9.89 7.88
N GLN A 105 0.41 -10.23 8.90
CA GLN A 105 0.88 -11.60 9.11
C GLN A 105 -0.30 -12.57 9.34
N SER A 106 -1.32 -12.17 10.11
CA SER A 106 -2.50 -13.02 10.35
C SER A 106 -3.25 -13.33 9.05
N VAL A 107 -3.39 -12.36 8.15
CA VAL A 107 -4.01 -12.55 6.83
C VAL A 107 -3.14 -13.40 5.92
N LEU A 108 -1.83 -13.12 5.87
CA LEU A 108 -0.88 -13.82 5.00
C LEU A 108 -0.65 -15.29 5.39
N ASN A 109 -1.02 -15.69 6.60
CA ASN A 109 -1.06 -17.10 7.01
C ASN A 109 -2.22 -17.88 6.35
N THR A 110 -3.25 -17.18 5.87
CA THR A 110 -4.43 -17.81 5.25
C THR A 110 -4.43 -17.70 3.72
N ARG A 111 -3.88 -16.61 3.17
CA ARG A 111 -3.79 -16.36 1.73
C ARG A 111 -2.60 -15.49 1.38
N GLN A 112 -2.09 -15.61 0.15
CA GLN A 112 -1.08 -14.68 -0.36
C GLN A 112 -1.77 -13.45 -0.99
N ASP A 113 -1.24 -12.26 -0.68
CA ASP A 113 -1.69 -11.00 -1.27
C ASP A 113 -0.49 -10.04 -1.37
N HIS A 114 -0.14 -9.64 -2.59
CA HIS A 114 1.01 -8.76 -2.84
C HIS A 114 0.84 -7.38 -2.20
N ARG A 115 -0.38 -6.82 -2.17
CA ARG A 115 -0.68 -5.50 -1.59
C ARG A 115 -0.41 -5.48 -0.08
N ILE A 116 -0.77 -6.57 0.60
CA ILE A 116 -0.55 -6.75 2.05
C ILE A 116 0.94 -7.01 2.33
N LEU A 117 1.62 -7.81 1.49
CA LEU A 117 3.07 -8.05 1.60
C LEU A 117 3.87 -6.76 1.47
N GLU A 118 3.55 -5.92 0.49
CA GLU A 118 4.21 -4.64 0.27
C GLU A 118 4.03 -3.73 1.49
N THR A 119 2.80 -3.55 1.95
CA THR A 119 2.50 -2.70 3.11
C THR A 119 3.15 -3.22 4.40
N MET A 120 3.19 -4.54 4.59
CA MET A 120 3.90 -5.17 5.72
C MET A 120 5.41 -4.91 5.65
N ALA A 121 6.01 -5.03 4.46
CA ALA A 121 7.43 -4.78 4.25
C ALA A 121 7.81 -3.33 4.53
N GLU A 122 7.00 -2.36 4.09
CA GLU A 122 7.18 -0.94 4.45
C GLU A 122 7.07 -0.73 5.98
N ALA A 123 6.07 -1.33 6.62
CA ALA A 123 5.92 -1.23 8.08
C ALA A 123 7.13 -1.80 8.83
N LEU A 124 7.65 -2.94 8.39
CA LEU A 124 8.88 -3.54 8.94
C LEU A 124 10.10 -2.63 8.74
N PHE A 125 10.21 -1.95 7.59
CA PHE A 125 11.25 -0.95 7.35
C PHE A 125 11.18 0.19 8.38
N PHE A 126 10.00 0.76 8.63
CA PHE A 126 9.81 1.83 9.63
C PHE A 126 10.07 1.34 11.07
N LEU A 127 9.89 0.07 11.35
CA LEU A 127 10.25 -0.57 12.62
C LEU A 127 11.74 -0.92 12.72
N ASN A 128 12.56 -0.60 11.70
CA ASN A 128 13.97 -0.95 11.60
C ASN A 128 14.27 -2.48 11.57
N LYS A 129 13.28 -3.29 11.23
CA LYS A 129 13.38 -4.75 11.08
C LYS A 129 13.86 -5.10 9.68
N ASN A 130 15.11 -4.71 9.36
CA ASN A 130 15.64 -4.70 8.00
C ASN A 130 15.62 -6.08 7.33
N GLU A 131 15.98 -7.15 8.01
CA GLU A 131 16.01 -8.51 7.43
C GLU A 131 14.59 -9.02 7.14
N GLU A 132 13.66 -8.81 8.09
CA GLU A 132 12.26 -9.16 7.93
C GLU A 132 11.63 -8.37 6.77
N ALA A 133 11.95 -7.07 6.65
CA ALA A 133 11.49 -6.22 5.56
C ALA A 133 11.99 -6.72 4.19
N LEU A 134 13.29 -7.04 4.06
CA LEU A 134 13.85 -7.61 2.82
C LEU A 134 13.20 -8.93 2.44
N SER A 135 12.93 -9.80 3.43
CA SER A 135 12.22 -11.06 3.20
C SER A 135 10.79 -10.82 2.69
N ALA A 136 10.07 -9.86 3.28
CA ALA A 136 8.72 -9.51 2.86
C ALA A 136 8.70 -8.88 1.45
N PHE A 137 9.64 -7.98 1.13
CA PHE A 137 9.80 -7.43 -0.23
C PHE A 137 10.14 -8.52 -1.26
N SER A 138 11.00 -9.48 -0.92
CA SER A 138 11.31 -10.61 -1.80
C SER A 138 10.06 -11.43 -2.13
N ARG A 139 9.22 -11.72 -1.13
CA ARG A 139 7.93 -12.39 -1.32
C ARG A 139 6.97 -11.56 -2.17
N TYR A 140 6.93 -10.23 -1.94
CA TYR A 140 6.14 -9.31 -2.75
C TYR A 140 6.55 -9.40 -4.23
N PHE A 141 7.84 -9.26 -4.56
CA PHE A 141 8.33 -9.33 -5.94
C PHE A 141 8.05 -10.67 -6.63
N ALA A 142 7.98 -11.76 -5.85
CA ALA A 142 7.70 -13.09 -6.39
C ALA A 142 6.25 -13.27 -6.87
N ILE A 143 5.30 -12.52 -6.30
CA ILE A 143 3.86 -12.70 -6.60
C ILE A 143 3.18 -11.43 -7.18
N ALA A 144 3.78 -10.26 -7.03
CA ALA A 144 3.23 -9.03 -7.57
C ALA A 144 3.31 -9.01 -9.10
N PRO A 145 2.25 -8.58 -9.80
CA PRO A 145 2.31 -8.34 -11.23
C PRO A 145 3.46 -7.40 -11.62
N GLU A 146 4.04 -7.59 -12.80
CA GLU A 146 5.10 -6.67 -13.27
C GLU A 146 4.58 -5.25 -13.46
N SER A 147 3.29 -5.11 -13.76
CA SER A 147 2.59 -3.82 -13.91
C SER A 147 2.16 -3.17 -12.60
N ASP A 148 2.47 -3.78 -11.45
CA ASP A 148 2.13 -3.20 -10.15
C ASP A 148 2.89 -1.88 -9.96
N ASP A 149 2.16 -0.78 -9.75
CA ASP A 149 2.68 0.58 -9.60
C ASP A 149 3.52 0.76 -8.33
N ARG A 150 3.36 -0.13 -7.35
CA ARG A 150 4.12 -0.12 -6.10
C ARG A 150 5.52 -0.73 -6.22
N ARG A 151 5.86 -1.39 -7.34
CA ARG A 151 7.19 -2.00 -7.54
C ARG A 151 8.31 -0.97 -7.44
N SER A 152 8.10 0.22 -7.98
CA SER A 152 9.10 1.30 -7.93
C SER A 152 9.42 1.73 -6.50
N SER A 153 8.40 1.95 -5.66
CA SER A 153 8.59 2.30 -4.25
C SER A 153 9.15 1.12 -3.44
N ALA A 154 8.77 -0.11 -3.74
CA ALA A 154 9.35 -1.29 -3.09
C ALA A 154 10.87 -1.39 -3.33
N TYR A 155 11.34 -1.19 -4.58
CA TYR A 155 12.77 -1.11 -4.87
C TYR A 155 13.46 0.05 -4.15
N TYR A 156 12.80 1.21 -4.05
CA TYR A 156 13.32 2.32 -3.28
C TYR A 156 13.57 1.95 -1.81
N TYR A 157 12.61 1.32 -1.12
CA TYR A 157 12.79 0.88 0.27
C TYR A 157 13.85 -0.20 0.42
N VAL A 158 13.93 -1.14 -0.51
CA VAL A 158 15.02 -2.14 -0.56
C VAL A 158 16.38 -1.44 -0.68
N GLY A 159 16.47 -0.40 -1.52
CA GLY A 159 17.66 0.45 -1.63
C GLY A 159 18.02 1.14 -0.31
N GLU A 160 17.04 1.72 0.39
CA GLU A 160 17.22 2.34 1.71
C GLU A 160 17.75 1.34 2.76
N ILE A 161 17.18 0.13 2.77
CA ILE A 161 17.64 -0.92 3.69
C ILE A 161 19.09 -1.30 3.40
N TYR A 162 19.43 -1.59 2.14
CA TYR A 162 20.79 -1.96 1.76
C TYR A 162 21.79 -0.83 2.02
N PHE A 163 21.41 0.42 1.78
CA PHE A 163 22.25 1.57 2.11
C PHE A 163 22.52 1.64 3.62
N LYS A 164 21.48 1.46 4.44
CA LYS A 164 21.57 1.49 5.91
C LYS A 164 22.48 0.40 6.45
N ILE A 165 22.42 -0.81 5.91
CA ILE A 165 23.28 -1.93 6.30
C ILE A 165 24.62 -1.96 5.55
N LYS A 166 24.96 -0.87 4.84
CA LYS A 166 26.22 -0.63 4.10
C LYS A 166 26.51 -1.64 2.97
N LYS A 167 25.48 -2.29 2.42
CA LYS A 167 25.57 -3.11 1.20
C LYS A 167 25.35 -2.23 -0.04
N TYR A 168 26.33 -1.36 -0.32
CA TYR A 168 26.18 -0.25 -1.28
C TYR A 168 25.97 -0.71 -2.72
N GLU A 169 26.56 -1.81 -3.15
CA GLU A 169 26.33 -2.38 -4.49
C GLU A 169 24.89 -2.85 -4.66
N HIS A 170 24.32 -3.47 -3.63
CA HIS A 170 22.90 -3.87 -3.65
C HIS A 170 21.97 -2.64 -3.61
N ALA A 171 22.33 -1.61 -2.82
CA ALA A 171 21.59 -0.36 -2.79
C ALA A 171 21.61 0.33 -4.17
N ASP A 172 22.75 0.30 -4.86
CA ASP A 172 22.89 0.85 -6.20
C ASP A 172 21.95 0.18 -7.20
N ILE A 173 21.89 -1.14 -7.21
CA ILE A 173 20.99 -1.90 -8.08
C ILE A 173 19.53 -1.54 -7.75
N ALA A 174 19.16 -1.53 -6.47
CA ALA A 174 17.79 -1.27 -6.05
C ALA A 174 17.34 0.17 -6.39
N PHE A 175 18.14 1.19 -6.05
CA PHE A 175 17.81 2.57 -6.42
C PHE A 175 17.81 2.81 -7.93
N SER A 176 18.75 2.19 -8.68
CA SER A 176 18.77 2.29 -10.13
C SER A 176 17.50 1.70 -10.74
N THR A 177 17.00 0.59 -10.20
CA THR A 177 15.73 0.00 -10.62
C THR A 177 14.55 0.89 -10.26
N ALA A 178 14.52 1.45 -9.04
CA ALA A 178 13.46 2.36 -8.60
C ALA A 178 13.32 3.57 -9.53
N VAL A 179 14.44 4.26 -9.86
CA VAL A 179 14.42 5.44 -10.74
C VAL A 179 14.19 5.09 -12.22
N ALA A 180 14.46 3.87 -12.63
CA ALA A 180 14.15 3.39 -13.99
C ALA A 180 12.63 3.19 -14.15
N LEU A 181 11.95 2.66 -13.13
CA LEU A 181 10.51 2.45 -13.10
C LEU A 181 9.74 3.77 -12.90
N GLU A 182 10.22 4.65 -12.00
CA GLU A 182 9.58 5.94 -11.71
C GLU A 182 10.63 7.07 -11.75
N LYS A 183 10.63 7.80 -12.85
CA LYS A 183 11.69 8.80 -13.16
C LYS A 183 11.51 10.15 -12.47
N ASN A 184 10.29 10.45 -11.99
CA ASN A 184 9.91 11.79 -11.53
C ASN A 184 10.17 12.02 -10.02
N MET A 185 10.79 11.06 -9.36
CA MET A 185 11.04 11.11 -7.92
C MET A 185 12.41 11.72 -7.63
N TYR A 186 12.48 13.07 -7.52
CA TYR A 186 13.75 13.80 -7.31
C TYR A 186 14.58 13.24 -6.15
N TYR A 187 13.91 12.83 -5.04
CA TYR A 187 14.58 12.32 -3.85
C TYR A 187 15.25 10.97 -4.11
N TRP A 188 14.67 10.10 -4.96
CA TRP A 188 15.27 8.79 -5.31
C TRP A 188 16.54 8.98 -6.14
N TRP A 189 16.55 9.94 -7.07
CA TRP A 189 17.76 10.31 -7.80
C TRP A 189 18.86 10.83 -6.88
N TYR A 190 18.50 11.62 -5.87
CA TYR A 190 19.44 12.06 -4.84
C TYR A 190 20.01 10.87 -4.06
N ARG A 191 19.18 9.91 -3.63
CA ARG A 191 19.62 8.70 -2.92
C ARG A 191 20.55 7.85 -3.79
N LEU A 192 20.23 7.66 -5.07
CA LEU A 192 21.11 6.99 -6.02
C LEU A 192 22.46 7.71 -6.14
N GLY A 193 22.46 9.04 -6.23
CA GLY A 193 23.68 9.84 -6.25
C GLY A 193 24.57 9.62 -5.03
N LEU A 194 23.97 9.54 -3.82
CA LEU A 194 24.71 9.24 -2.59
C LEU A 194 25.37 7.86 -2.63
N VAL A 195 24.67 6.85 -3.13
CA VAL A 195 25.25 5.50 -3.28
C VAL A 195 26.41 5.52 -4.26
N LYS A 196 26.24 6.15 -5.42
CA LYS A 196 27.30 6.30 -6.44
C LYS A 196 28.52 7.04 -5.86
N GLU A 197 28.32 8.05 -5.02
CA GLU A 197 29.40 8.77 -4.33
C GLU A 197 30.18 7.85 -3.39
N VAL A 198 29.47 7.05 -2.57
CA VAL A 198 30.11 6.10 -1.63
C VAL A 198 30.92 5.03 -2.40
N LEU A 199 30.43 4.61 -3.57
CA LEU A 199 31.12 3.66 -4.45
C LEU A 199 32.28 4.29 -5.25
N GLY A 200 32.59 5.57 -5.05
CA GLY A 200 33.63 6.29 -5.78
C GLY A 200 33.29 6.60 -7.25
N GLN A 201 32.04 6.37 -7.67
CA GLN A 201 31.56 6.62 -9.02
C GLN A 201 31.15 8.09 -9.19
N TYR A 202 32.07 9.01 -8.96
CA TYR A 202 31.77 10.47 -8.80
C TYR A 202 31.07 11.07 -10.03
N ARG A 203 31.43 10.70 -11.25
CA ARG A 203 30.75 11.18 -12.45
C ARG A 203 29.28 10.75 -12.48
N ARG A 204 29.00 9.48 -12.20
CA ARG A 204 27.61 8.97 -12.15
C ARG A 204 26.83 9.59 -10.99
N ALA A 205 27.48 9.83 -9.85
CA ALA A 205 26.88 10.55 -8.73
C ALA A 205 26.47 11.99 -9.14
N TYR A 206 27.36 12.71 -9.84
CA TYR A 206 27.09 14.04 -10.36
C TYR A 206 25.89 14.07 -11.31
N GLU A 207 25.79 13.11 -12.23
CA GLU A 207 24.66 12.96 -13.15
C GLU A 207 23.34 12.70 -12.40
N ALA A 208 23.36 11.82 -11.40
CA ALA A 208 22.17 11.54 -10.57
C ALA A 208 21.73 12.77 -9.77
N PHE A 209 22.65 13.53 -9.17
CA PHE A 209 22.33 14.79 -8.48
C PHE A 209 21.78 15.85 -9.44
N ASN A 210 22.30 15.96 -10.65
CA ASN A 210 21.76 16.87 -11.67
C ASN A 210 20.33 16.48 -12.05
N THR A 211 20.04 15.18 -12.22
CA THR A 211 18.69 14.71 -12.49
C THR A 211 17.75 15.05 -11.32
N SER A 212 18.19 14.85 -10.08
CA SER A 212 17.43 15.28 -8.90
C SER A 212 17.11 16.78 -8.94
N LEU A 213 18.09 17.61 -9.29
CA LEU A 213 17.95 19.07 -9.37
C LEU A 213 17.14 19.55 -10.58
N SER A 214 17.12 18.82 -11.67
CA SER A 214 16.23 19.11 -12.80
C SER A 214 14.76 18.94 -12.42
N LEU A 215 14.46 18.01 -11.51
CA LEU A 215 13.12 17.77 -10.99
C LEU A 215 12.76 18.70 -9.83
N LYS A 216 13.73 19.11 -9.00
CA LYS A 216 13.56 20.04 -7.89
C LYS A 216 14.80 20.93 -7.71
N SER A 217 14.82 22.05 -8.39
CA SER A 217 15.99 22.93 -8.52
C SER A 217 16.52 23.51 -7.20
N ASN A 218 15.66 23.71 -6.21
CA ASN A 218 16.00 24.28 -4.90
C ASN A 218 16.26 23.22 -3.81
N PHE A 219 16.49 21.95 -4.18
CA PHE A 219 16.75 20.89 -3.22
C PHE A 219 18.20 20.98 -2.70
N LYS A 220 18.39 21.68 -1.58
CA LYS A 220 19.71 21.97 -0.98
C LYS A 220 20.62 20.74 -0.81
N PRO A 221 20.13 19.58 -0.29
CA PRO A 221 21.01 18.41 -0.13
C PRO A 221 21.64 17.95 -1.44
N ALA A 222 20.91 17.99 -2.57
CA ALA A 222 21.45 17.61 -3.86
C ALA A 222 22.41 18.67 -4.43
N LEU A 223 22.18 19.96 -4.17
CA LEU A 223 23.11 21.04 -4.54
C LEU A 223 24.48 20.84 -3.87
N GLU A 224 24.48 20.65 -2.56
CA GLU A 224 25.70 20.45 -1.77
C GLU A 224 26.44 19.17 -2.20
N ALA A 225 25.70 18.07 -2.37
CA ALA A 225 26.27 16.81 -2.79
C ALA A 225 26.88 16.89 -4.20
N ARG A 226 26.21 17.57 -5.12
CA ARG A 226 26.72 17.79 -6.49
C ARG A 226 28.05 18.55 -6.50
N GLU A 227 28.17 19.65 -5.76
CA GLU A 227 29.42 20.42 -5.69
C GLU A 227 30.54 19.58 -5.04
N ARG A 228 30.22 18.80 -4.01
CA ARG A 228 31.19 17.91 -3.36
C ARG A 228 31.74 16.85 -4.31
N VAL A 229 30.91 16.21 -5.14
CA VAL A 229 31.40 15.19 -6.09
C VAL A 229 32.06 15.81 -7.30
N LYS A 230 31.66 17.01 -7.75
CA LYS A 230 32.31 17.77 -8.80
C LYS A 230 33.79 18.02 -8.48
N ALA A 231 34.09 18.44 -7.24
CA ALA A 231 35.46 18.65 -6.81
C ALA A 231 36.33 17.36 -6.83
N LYS A 232 35.69 16.16 -6.69
CA LYS A 232 36.38 14.86 -6.67
C LYS A 232 36.50 14.22 -8.06
N SER A 233 35.68 14.64 -9.04
CA SER A 233 35.58 14.01 -10.35
C SER A 233 36.43 14.64 -11.43
N SER A 234 37.18 15.71 -11.11
CA SER A 234 37.92 16.54 -12.09
C SER A 234 37.03 17.04 -13.26
N LEU A 235 35.73 17.22 -13.00
CA LEU A 235 34.71 17.72 -13.92
C LEU A 235 34.68 19.25 -13.96
#